data_1194b884a7c935c93d20d2df76995935
#
_entry.id   1194b884a7c935c93d20d2df76995935
#
_cell.length_a   1.000
_cell.length_b   1.000
_cell.length_c   1.000
_cell.angle_alpha   90.00
_cell.angle_beta   90.00
_cell.angle_gamma   90.00
#
_symmetry.space_group_name_H-M   'P 1'
#
loop_
_entity.id
_entity.type
_entity.pdbx_description
1 polymer ?
#
loop_
_entity_poly.entity_id
_entity_poly.type
_entity_poly.pdbx_seq_one_letter_code
_entity_poly.pdbx_strand_id
1 'polypeptide(L)'
;MKYKLTALVVVDAANFMAKAAQLTLQAKHTRTAIRSKWKKVGESWEPDGAPTKQKFRANYVASGNLVRSIQPVADGLEFGIEFDSYGQNLIDGRQPFGKNKGGKYIPPSTLREWGKMRNLRPKDIKTGQFIKNTESNRKGMLFAINRKIKWFGIEPFDFVKMPRRYTLDKYTQPIKDAIRQDITNSIANR
;
A
#
# COMPACT_ATOMS: atom_id res chain seq x y z
N MET A 1 23.51 19.93 -23.25
CA MET A 1 23.04 18.59 -22.84
C MET A 1 23.18 17.64 -24.03
N LYS A 2 24.07 16.65 -23.94
CA LYS A 2 24.37 15.71 -25.05
C LYS A 2 23.23 14.71 -25.38
N TYR A 3 22.28 14.45 -24.47
CA TYR A 3 21.28 13.37 -24.59
C TYR A 3 19.85 13.93 -24.35
N LYS A 4 19.39 14.82 -25.23
CA LYS A 4 18.10 15.50 -25.05
C LYS A 4 16.89 14.58 -25.23
N LEU A 5 16.92 13.72 -26.27
CA LEU A 5 15.80 12.81 -26.58
C LEU A 5 15.70 11.71 -25.53
N THR A 6 16.83 11.14 -25.13
CA THR A 6 16.88 10.13 -24.07
C THR A 6 16.31 10.67 -22.76
N ALA A 7 16.69 11.88 -22.35
CA ALA A 7 16.17 12.50 -21.11
C ALA A 7 14.66 12.67 -21.16
N LEU A 8 14.10 13.10 -22.28
CA LEU A 8 12.65 13.26 -22.45
C LEU A 8 11.90 11.91 -22.30
N VAL A 9 12.40 10.86 -22.96
CA VAL A 9 11.77 9.53 -22.89
C VAL A 9 11.87 8.93 -21.48
N VAL A 10 12.97 9.17 -20.77
CA VAL A 10 13.15 8.72 -19.38
C VAL A 10 12.18 9.45 -18.43
N VAL A 11 11.98 10.75 -18.60
CA VAL A 11 10.99 11.54 -17.84
C VAL A 11 9.57 11.05 -18.11
N ASP A 12 9.23 10.75 -19.37
CA ASP A 12 7.91 10.20 -19.72
C ASP A 12 7.69 8.82 -19.09
N ALA A 13 8.72 7.98 -19.05
CA ALA A 13 8.66 6.68 -18.38
C ALA A 13 8.40 6.83 -16.86
N ALA A 14 9.09 7.77 -16.19
CA ALA A 14 8.86 8.07 -14.79
C ALA A 14 7.42 8.57 -14.51
N ASN A 15 6.93 9.49 -15.33
CA ASN A 15 5.56 10.01 -15.23
C ASN A 15 4.52 8.91 -15.43
N PHE A 16 4.71 8.04 -16.41
CA PHE A 16 3.84 6.90 -16.66
C PHE A 16 3.82 5.95 -15.46
N MET A 17 4.99 5.62 -14.89
CA MET A 17 5.11 4.75 -13.72
C MET A 17 4.39 5.34 -12.50
N ALA A 18 4.58 6.62 -12.22
CA ALA A 18 3.92 7.33 -11.12
C ALA A 18 2.40 7.28 -11.27
N LYS A 19 1.88 7.60 -12.46
CA LYS A 19 0.45 7.55 -12.75
C LYS A 19 -0.13 6.14 -12.61
N ALA A 20 0.57 5.13 -13.10
CA ALA A 20 0.15 3.74 -12.98
C ALA A 20 0.14 3.27 -11.52
N ALA A 21 1.11 3.67 -10.69
CA ALA A 21 1.14 3.38 -9.27
C ALA A 21 -0.02 4.05 -8.52
N GLN A 22 -0.32 5.31 -8.82
CA GLN A 22 -1.48 6.02 -8.28
C GLN A 22 -2.80 5.31 -8.60
N LEU A 23 -2.99 4.92 -9.86
CA LEU A 23 -4.18 4.18 -10.31
C LEU A 23 -4.27 2.80 -9.64
N THR A 24 -3.15 2.11 -9.46
CA THR A 24 -3.09 0.82 -8.77
C THR A 24 -3.58 0.96 -7.32
N LEU A 25 -3.17 1.99 -6.59
CA LEU A 25 -3.67 2.24 -5.23
C LEU A 25 -5.16 2.55 -5.19
N GLN A 26 -5.67 3.29 -6.18
CA GLN A 26 -7.07 3.70 -6.25
C GLN A 26 -8.01 2.57 -6.70
N ALA A 27 -7.50 1.60 -7.45
CA ALA A 27 -8.27 0.47 -7.93
C ALA A 27 -8.80 -0.42 -6.79
N LYS A 28 -9.92 -1.10 -7.04
CA LYS A 28 -10.46 -2.09 -6.10
C LYS A 28 -9.77 -3.43 -6.33
N HIS A 29 -9.01 -3.87 -5.34
CA HIS A 29 -8.33 -5.15 -5.33
C HIS A 29 -9.07 -6.19 -4.50
N THR A 30 -8.95 -7.45 -4.87
CA THR A 30 -9.43 -8.55 -4.04
C THR A 30 -8.50 -8.69 -2.84
N ARG A 31 -9.05 -8.53 -1.65
CA ARG A 31 -8.35 -8.65 -0.37
C ARG A 31 -8.93 -9.81 0.41
N THR A 32 -8.12 -10.37 1.28
CA THR A 32 -8.54 -11.45 2.18
C THR A 32 -8.77 -10.91 3.58
N ALA A 33 -10.00 -11.03 4.08
CA ALA A 33 -10.28 -10.81 5.49
C ALA A 33 -10.18 -12.13 6.24
N ILE A 34 -9.42 -12.14 7.30
CA ILE A 34 -9.34 -13.28 8.21
C ILE A 34 -10.40 -13.09 9.28
N ARG A 35 -11.34 -14.04 9.36
CA ARG A 35 -12.35 -14.10 10.43
C ARG A 35 -11.97 -15.21 11.38
N SER A 36 -11.95 -14.91 12.68
CA SER A 36 -11.69 -15.86 13.74
C SER A 36 -12.75 -15.67 14.82
N LYS A 37 -13.20 -16.78 15.37
CA LYS A 37 -13.86 -16.78 16.69
C LYS A 37 -12.76 -16.52 17.73
N TRP A 38 -13.14 -15.92 18.83
CA TRP A 38 -12.20 -15.61 19.90
C TRP A 38 -12.70 -16.21 21.19
N LYS A 39 -11.82 -16.84 21.93
CA LYS A 39 -12.10 -17.35 23.27
C LYS A 39 -11.19 -16.68 24.30
N LYS A 40 -11.68 -16.53 25.52
CA LYS A 40 -10.90 -16.04 26.64
C LYS A 40 -10.09 -17.19 27.22
N VAL A 41 -8.78 -17.03 27.35
CA VAL A 41 -7.85 -17.97 27.98
C VAL A 41 -7.08 -17.20 29.04
N GLY A 42 -7.45 -17.41 30.32
CA GLY A 42 -6.97 -16.58 31.42
C GLY A 42 -7.38 -15.11 31.22
N GLU A 43 -6.42 -14.21 31.29
CA GLU A 43 -6.63 -12.75 31.05
C GLU A 43 -6.55 -12.37 29.57
N SER A 44 -6.14 -13.27 28.68
CA SER A 44 -5.97 -12.97 27.24
C SER A 44 -7.10 -13.53 26.38
N TRP A 45 -7.29 -12.91 25.22
CA TRP A 45 -8.18 -13.42 24.19
C TRP A 45 -7.37 -14.05 23.06
N GLU A 46 -7.67 -15.28 22.71
CA GLU A 46 -6.99 -16.04 21.67
C GLU A 46 -7.94 -16.46 20.55
N PRO A 47 -7.44 -16.67 19.32
CA PRO A 47 -8.27 -17.25 18.26
C PRO A 47 -8.78 -18.65 18.66
N ASP A 48 -10.06 -18.90 18.43
CA ASP A 48 -10.71 -20.18 18.67
C ASP A 48 -10.89 -20.92 17.35
N GLY A 49 -10.04 -21.93 17.14
CA GLY A 49 -10.01 -22.73 15.92
C GLY A 49 -9.32 -22.06 14.73
N ALA A 50 -9.37 -22.72 13.59
CA ALA A 50 -8.77 -22.23 12.36
C ALA A 50 -9.50 -20.98 11.83
N PRO A 51 -8.75 -19.94 11.43
CA PRO A 51 -9.36 -18.73 10.89
C PRO A 51 -9.97 -18.98 9.52
N THR A 52 -11.17 -18.45 9.28
CA THR A 52 -11.81 -18.49 7.96
C THR A 52 -11.34 -17.30 7.12
N LYS A 53 -11.05 -17.56 5.85
CA LYS A 53 -10.65 -16.52 4.89
C LYS A 53 -11.86 -16.09 4.06
N GLN A 54 -12.19 -14.80 4.07
CA GLN A 54 -13.25 -14.22 3.25
C GLN A 54 -12.65 -13.22 2.27
N LYS A 55 -12.85 -13.42 0.97
CA LYS A 55 -12.44 -12.47 -0.06
C LYS A 55 -13.44 -11.30 -0.16
N PHE A 56 -12.92 -10.09 -0.32
CA PHE A 56 -13.72 -8.88 -0.59
C PHE A 56 -12.92 -7.91 -1.46
N ARG A 57 -13.60 -6.99 -2.13
CA ARG A 57 -12.94 -5.98 -2.97
C ARG A 57 -12.87 -4.64 -2.24
N ALA A 58 -11.69 -4.06 -2.15
CA ALA A 58 -11.45 -2.74 -1.58
C ALA A 58 -10.25 -2.06 -2.22
N ASN A 59 -10.20 -0.73 -2.16
CA ASN A 59 -8.98 0.02 -2.49
C ASN A 59 -8.08 0.18 -1.26
N TYR A 60 -6.87 0.69 -1.48
CA TYR A 60 -5.89 0.98 -0.43
C TYR A 60 -5.86 2.45 -0.01
N VAL A 61 -6.69 3.29 -0.60
CA VAL A 61 -6.75 4.73 -0.30
C VAL A 61 -7.56 4.96 0.98
N ALA A 62 -6.96 5.63 1.96
CA ALA A 62 -7.64 6.12 3.17
C ALA A 62 -7.84 7.64 3.10
N SER A 63 -6.74 8.42 3.17
CA SER A 63 -6.73 9.88 3.11
C SER A 63 -6.36 10.41 1.73
N GLY A 64 -5.81 9.56 0.87
CA GLY A 64 -5.22 9.95 -0.42
C GLY A 64 -3.79 10.51 -0.29
N ASN A 65 -3.24 10.67 0.91
CA ASN A 65 -1.90 11.21 1.10
C ASN A 65 -0.85 10.40 0.35
N LEU A 66 -0.86 9.06 0.50
CA LEU A 66 0.08 8.20 -0.23
C LEU A 66 -0.06 8.36 -1.74
N VAL A 67 -1.28 8.47 -2.27
CA VAL A 67 -1.48 8.68 -3.72
C VAL A 67 -0.88 10.02 -4.17
N ARG A 68 -1.05 11.07 -3.36
CA ARG A 68 -0.50 12.41 -3.65
C ARG A 68 1.01 12.49 -3.48
N SER A 69 1.59 11.69 -2.59
CA SER A 69 3.05 11.66 -2.35
C SER A 69 3.84 10.95 -3.44
N ILE A 70 3.17 10.18 -4.31
CA ILE A 70 3.85 9.50 -5.41
C ILE A 70 4.29 10.54 -6.44
N GLN A 71 5.60 10.72 -6.56
CA GLN A 71 6.24 11.62 -7.52
C GLN A 71 7.15 10.83 -8.47
N PRO A 72 7.20 11.20 -9.75
CA PRO A 72 8.15 10.63 -10.68
C PRO A 72 9.57 11.11 -10.38
N VAL A 73 10.53 10.22 -10.51
CA VAL A 73 11.95 10.53 -10.40
C VAL A 73 12.65 10.05 -11.67
N ALA A 74 13.47 10.92 -12.26
CA ALA A 74 14.27 10.61 -13.43
C ALA A 74 15.66 11.24 -13.25
N ASP A 75 16.71 10.41 -13.32
CA ASP A 75 18.09 10.85 -13.26
C ASP A 75 18.94 10.08 -14.28
N GLY A 76 19.51 10.78 -15.24
CA GLY A 76 20.26 10.17 -16.33
C GLY A 76 19.43 9.16 -17.12
N LEU A 77 19.77 7.89 -17.02
CA LEU A 77 19.05 6.76 -17.63
C LEU A 77 18.13 6.04 -16.65
N GLU A 78 18.13 6.45 -15.41
CA GLU A 78 17.30 5.84 -14.37
C GLU A 78 15.95 6.54 -14.24
N PHE A 79 14.92 5.77 -14.00
CA PHE A 79 13.60 6.28 -13.67
C PHE A 79 12.96 5.46 -12.57
N GLY A 80 12.13 6.13 -11.80
CA GLY A 80 11.44 5.52 -10.66
C GLY A 80 10.33 6.40 -10.13
N ILE A 81 9.91 6.07 -8.93
CA ILE A 81 8.96 6.87 -8.16
C ILE A 81 9.45 7.02 -6.72
N GLU A 82 9.23 8.18 -6.16
CA GLU A 82 9.34 8.43 -4.74
C GLU A 82 7.94 8.49 -4.11
N PHE A 83 7.84 8.13 -2.86
CA PHE A 83 6.60 8.19 -2.08
C PHE A 83 6.90 8.22 -0.57
N ASP A 84 5.92 8.64 0.23
CA ASP A 84 6.04 8.65 1.68
C ASP A 84 6.43 7.29 2.25
N SER A 85 7.25 7.29 3.32
CA SER A 85 7.72 6.07 4.03
C SER A 85 6.61 5.11 4.44
N TYR A 86 5.38 5.62 4.61
CA TYR A 86 4.19 4.80 4.82
C TYR A 86 3.92 3.83 3.64
N GLY A 87 4.27 4.21 2.42
CA GLY A 87 4.15 3.35 1.24
C GLY A 87 4.98 2.07 1.36
N GLN A 88 6.19 2.16 1.93
CA GLN A 88 7.02 1.00 2.18
C GLN A 88 6.35 0.01 3.15
N ASN A 89 5.73 0.53 4.21
CA ASN A 89 4.97 -0.32 5.14
C ASN A 89 3.79 -1.05 4.46
N LEU A 90 3.24 -0.47 3.39
CA LEU A 90 2.19 -1.12 2.61
C LEU A 90 2.75 -2.23 1.71
N ILE A 91 3.90 -1.99 1.08
CA ILE A 91 4.61 -2.96 0.23
C ILE A 91 5.03 -4.17 1.06
N ASP A 92 5.67 -3.95 2.21
CA ASP A 92 6.20 -5.01 3.07
C ASP A 92 5.09 -5.72 3.84
N GLY A 93 3.97 -5.03 4.05
CA GLY A 93 2.92 -5.49 4.94
C GLY A 93 3.39 -5.50 6.40
N ARG A 94 2.71 -6.27 7.21
CA ARG A 94 3.10 -6.48 8.60
C ARG A 94 2.94 -7.96 8.97
N GLN A 95 4.04 -8.57 9.31
CA GLN A 95 4.04 -9.96 9.75
C GLN A 95 3.23 -10.14 11.04
N PRO A 96 2.52 -11.27 11.19
CA PRO A 96 1.83 -11.60 12.42
C PRO A 96 2.84 -11.84 13.54
N PHE A 97 2.57 -11.29 14.72
CA PHE A 97 3.47 -11.49 15.85
C PHE A 97 3.16 -12.73 16.67
N GLY A 98 1.94 -13.27 16.58
CA GLY A 98 1.52 -14.44 17.34
C GLY A 98 1.62 -14.23 18.86
N LYS A 99 1.51 -15.36 19.60
CA LYS A 99 1.53 -15.36 21.08
C LYS A 99 2.91 -15.06 21.68
N ASN A 100 3.97 -15.53 21.02
CA ASN A 100 5.34 -15.54 21.57
C ASN A 100 6.32 -14.57 20.93
N LYS A 101 5.89 -13.75 19.96
CA LYS A 101 6.76 -12.78 19.29
C LYS A 101 6.38 -11.39 19.78
N GLY A 102 7.25 -10.76 20.57
CA GLY A 102 7.08 -9.48 21.26
C GLY A 102 6.71 -8.26 20.40
N GLY A 103 5.83 -8.44 19.42
CA GLY A 103 5.34 -7.40 18.56
C GLY A 103 4.52 -6.37 19.32
N LYS A 104 4.91 -5.12 19.19
CA LYS A 104 4.20 -3.99 19.80
C LYS A 104 2.84 -3.79 19.13
N TYR A 105 1.84 -3.43 19.90
CA TYR A 105 0.58 -2.91 19.37
C TYR A 105 0.85 -1.61 18.59
N ILE A 106 0.01 -1.35 17.59
CA ILE A 106 0.01 -0.05 16.93
C ILE A 106 -0.41 1.00 17.97
N PRO A 107 0.28 2.16 18.05
CA PRO A 107 -0.10 3.22 18.99
C PRO A 107 -1.60 3.58 18.84
N PRO A 108 -2.33 3.72 19.96
CA PRO A 108 -3.77 4.04 19.90
C PRO A 108 -4.09 5.35 19.17
N SER A 109 -3.19 6.34 19.22
CA SER A 109 -3.31 7.61 18.48
C SER A 109 -3.36 7.36 16.97
N THR A 110 -2.38 6.61 16.43
CA THR A 110 -2.30 6.27 15.00
C THR A 110 -3.53 5.52 14.52
N LEU A 111 -4.01 4.53 15.31
CA LEU A 111 -5.23 3.81 14.95
C LEU A 111 -6.48 4.69 15.02
N ARG A 112 -6.53 5.65 15.95
CA ARG A 112 -7.65 6.59 16.09
C ARG A 112 -7.73 7.50 14.86
N GLU A 113 -6.61 8.06 14.43
CA GLU A 113 -6.53 8.90 13.23
C GLU A 113 -6.91 8.11 11.98
N TRP A 114 -6.34 6.93 11.81
CA TRP A 114 -6.69 6.03 10.72
C TRP A 114 -8.18 5.66 10.73
N GLY A 115 -8.75 5.37 11.89
CA GLY A 115 -10.18 5.06 12.04
C GLY A 115 -11.08 6.24 11.68
N LYS A 116 -10.67 7.48 12.00
CA LYS A 116 -11.37 8.71 11.58
C LYS A 116 -11.30 8.88 10.06
N MET A 117 -10.12 8.79 9.47
CA MET A 117 -9.93 8.91 8.01
C MET A 117 -10.75 7.89 7.22
N ARG A 118 -10.89 6.68 7.75
CA ARG A 118 -11.70 5.60 7.14
C ARG A 118 -13.18 5.70 7.48
N ASN A 119 -13.60 6.68 8.26
CA ASN A 119 -14.97 6.80 8.78
C ASN A 119 -15.49 5.48 9.39
N LEU A 120 -14.63 4.82 10.17
CA LEU A 120 -14.99 3.54 10.79
C LEU A 120 -16.04 3.75 11.86
N ARG A 121 -17.10 2.95 11.80
CA ARG A 121 -18.17 2.94 12.78
C ARG A 121 -18.17 1.62 13.54
N PRO A 122 -18.36 1.65 14.88
CA PRO A 122 -18.43 0.44 15.67
C PRO A 122 -19.66 -0.37 15.30
N LYS A 123 -19.49 -1.71 15.29
CA LYS A 123 -20.55 -2.69 15.05
C LYS A 123 -20.65 -3.64 16.23
N ASP A 124 -21.86 -4.07 16.53
CA ASP A 124 -22.09 -5.16 17.44
C ASP A 124 -21.48 -6.46 16.88
N ILE A 125 -20.76 -7.18 17.72
CA ILE A 125 -20.03 -8.38 17.30
C ILE A 125 -21.00 -9.54 17.00
N LYS A 126 -22.14 -9.59 17.69
CA LYS A 126 -23.11 -10.69 17.54
C LYS A 126 -24.01 -10.47 16.35
N THR A 127 -24.58 -9.26 16.22
CA THR A 127 -25.59 -8.95 15.21
C THR A 127 -24.99 -8.37 13.93
N GLY A 128 -23.75 -7.83 13.98
CA GLY A 128 -23.11 -7.13 12.86
C GLY A 128 -23.70 -5.74 12.56
N GLN A 129 -24.71 -5.31 13.30
CA GLN A 129 -25.35 -4.01 13.12
C GLN A 129 -24.50 -2.87 13.67
N PHE A 130 -24.66 -1.68 13.10
CA PHE A 130 -23.98 -0.49 13.62
C PHE A 130 -24.56 -0.11 14.98
N ILE A 131 -23.69 0.10 15.96
CA ILE A 131 -24.05 0.58 17.28
C ILE A 131 -23.72 2.05 17.45
N LYS A 132 -24.23 2.67 18.52
CA LYS A 132 -24.00 4.07 18.83
C LYS A 132 -22.49 4.39 18.81
N ASN A 133 -22.13 5.45 18.11
CA ASN A 133 -20.75 5.86 17.90
C ASN A 133 -20.18 6.65 19.10
N THR A 134 -20.18 6.01 20.27
CA THR A 134 -19.59 6.57 21.50
C THR A 134 -18.07 6.38 21.51
N GLU A 135 -17.38 7.16 22.32
CA GLU A 135 -15.93 7.02 22.46
C GLU A 135 -15.54 5.63 23.00
N SER A 136 -16.30 5.09 23.95
CA SER A 136 -16.08 3.74 24.50
C SER A 136 -16.20 2.67 23.41
N ASN A 137 -17.26 2.71 22.60
CA ASN A 137 -17.48 1.75 21.50
C ASN A 137 -16.38 1.89 20.42
N ARG A 138 -15.91 3.11 20.16
CA ARG A 138 -14.77 3.35 19.27
C ARG A 138 -13.47 2.76 19.81
N LYS A 139 -13.16 2.98 21.09
CA LYS A 139 -11.98 2.39 21.74
C LYS A 139 -12.02 0.87 21.65
N GLY A 140 -13.15 0.25 21.97
CA GLY A 140 -13.34 -1.20 21.85
C GLY A 140 -13.11 -1.73 20.44
N MET A 141 -13.68 -1.07 19.42
CA MET A 141 -13.48 -1.41 18.02
C MET A 141 -11.99 -1.31 17.62
N LEU A 142 -11.32 -0.21 17.94
CA LEU A 142 -9.92 -0.02 17.60
C LEU A 142 -9.01 -1.01 18.32
N PHE A 143 -9.30 -1.36 19.57
CA PHE A 143 -8.60 -2.41 20.29
C PHE A 143 -8.77 -3.77 19.60
N ALA A 144 -9.98 -4.13 19.17
CA ALA A 144 -10.23 -5.37 18.44
C ALA A 144 -9.47 -5.43 17.11
N ILE A 145 -9.41 -4.30 16.37
CA ILE A 145 -8.62 -4.17 15.13
C ILE A 145 -7.14 -4.37 15.43
N ASN A 146 -6.61 -3.69 16.45
CA ASN A 146 -5.20 -3.78 16.81
C ASN A 146 -4.79 -5.20 17.20
N ARG A 147 -5.63 -5.87 18.00
CA ARG A 147 -5.44 -7.26 18.36
C ARG A 147 -5.43 -8.17 17.13
N LYS A 148 -6.35 -7.94 16.18
CA LYS A 148 -6.40 -8.69 14.93
C LYS A 148 -5.14 -8.50 14.09
N ILE A 149 -4.63 -7.27 13.98
CA ILE A 149 -3.36 -6.97 13.30
C ILE A 149 -2.20 -7.66 14.01
N LYS A 150 -2.18 -7.66 15.35
CA LYS A 150 -1.14 -8.37 16.10
C LYS A 150 -1.11 -9.86 15.80
N TRP A 151 -2.26 -10.52 15.71
CA TRP A 151 -2.34 -11.97 15.50
C TRP A 151 -2.13 -12.40 14.05
N PHE A 152 -2.66 -11.65 13.09
CA PHE A 152 -2.71 -12.05 11.69
C PHE A 152 -1.86 -11.19 10.76
N GLY A 153 -1.29 -10.11 11.27
CA GLY A 153 -0.53 -9.17 10.47
C GLY A 153 -1.40 -8.33 9.53
N ILE A 154 -0.74 -7.72 8.55
CA ILE A 154 -1.32 -7.01 7.42
C ILE A 154 -0.74 -7.61 6.16
N GLU A 155 -1.60 -8.02 5.24
CA GLU A 155 -1.17 -8.58 3.96
C GLU A 155 -0.40 -7.53 3.15
N PRO A 156 0.81 -7.87 2.64
CA PRO A 156 1.59 -6.96 1.82
C PRO A 156 0.85 -6.64 0.52
N PHE A 157 1.03 -5.43 0.03
CA PHE A 157 0.49 -4.97 -1.23
C PHE A 157 1.51 -4.12 -1.98
N ASP A 158 2.21 -4.75 -2.90
CA ASP A 158 3.20 -4.09 -3.75
C ASP A 158 2.52 -3.36 -4.91
N PHE A 159 2.23 -2.09 -4.69
CA PHE A 159 1.61 -1.22 -5.69
C PHE A 159 2.61 -0.69 -6.74
N VAL A 160 3.90 -0.99 -6.59
CA VAL A 160 4.98 -0.56 -7.49
C VAL A 160 5.29 -1.65 -8.52
N LYS A 161 5.19 -2.92 -8.14
CA LYS A 161 5.64 -4.06 -8.96
C LYS A 161 5.02 -4.11 -10.36
N MET A 162 3.71 -4.00 -10.45
CA MET A 162 3.02 -4.04 -11.75
C MET A 162 3.26 -2.77 -12.58
N PRO A 163 3.12 -1.55 -12.03
CA PRO A 163 3.51 -0.33 -12.72
C PRO A 163 4.93 -0.36 -13.28
N ARG A 164 5.91 -0.82 -12.49
CA ARG A 164 7.30 -0.96 -12.93
C ARG A 164 7.40 -1.89 -14.14
N ARG A 165 6.78 -3.06 -14.08
CA ARG A 165 6.80 -4.03 -15.18
C ARG A 165 6.20 -3.43 -16.46
N TYR A 166 5.01 -2.83 -16.38
CA TYR A 166 4.37 -2.19 -17.55
C TYR A 166 5.21 -1.04 -18.11
N THR A 167 5.86 -0.26 -17.25
CA THR A 167 6.74 0.82 -17.72
C THR A 167 7.94 0.26 -18.46
N LEU A 168 8.60 -0.77 -17.93
CA LEU A 168 9.73 -1.42 -18.60
C LEU A 168 9.30 -2.01 -19.94
N ASP A 169 8.19 -2.73 -19.99
CA ASP A 169 7.68 -3.33 -21.24
C ASP A 169 7.42 -2.25 -22.32
N LYS A 170 6.86 -1.10 -21.91
CA LYS A 170 6.51 -0.01 -22.82
C LYS A 170 7.68 0.84 -23.25
N TYR A 171 8.62 1.16 -22.34
CA TYR A 171 9.63 2.20 -22.58
C TYR A 171 11.04 1.67 -22.88
N THR A 172 11.32 0.37 -22.72
CA THR A 172 12.64 -0.18 -23.00
C THR A 172 13.08 0.08 -24.46
N GLN A 173 12.21 -0.15 -25.44
CA GLN A 173 12.56 0.09 -26.84
C GLN A 173 12.64 1.59 -27.16
N PRO A 174 11.68 2.45 -26.81
CA PRO A 174 11.80 3.90 -26.98
C PRO A 174 13.09 4.50 -26.39
N ILE A 175 13.51 4.06 -25.20
CA ILE A 175 14.76 4.53 -24.59
C ILE A 175 15.98 4.12 -25.44
N LYS A 176 16.02 2.87 -25.91
CA LYS A 176 17.11 2.40 -26.79
C LYS A 176 17.18 3.20 -28.09
N ASP A 177 16.04 3.51 -28.69
CA ASP A 177 15.98 4.25 -29.93
C ASP A 177 16.38 5.73 -29.73
N ALA A 178 15.96 6.34 -28.62
CA ALA A 178 16.37 7.69 -28.26
C ALA A 178 17.89 7.79 -28.04
N ILE A 179 18.49 6.79 -27.36
CA ILE A 179 19.96 6.73 -27.16
C ILE A 179 20.67 6.64 -28.52
N ARG A 180 20.22 5.78 -29.41
CA ARG A 180 20.79 5.64 -30.75
C ARG A 180 20.73 6.97 -31.52
N GLN A 181 19.59 7.64 -31.48
CA GLN A 181 19.39 8.92 -32.13
C GLN A 181 20.28 10.03 -31.56
N ASP A 182 20.39 10.12 -30.24
CA ASP A 182 21.26 11.10 -29.59
C ASP A 182 22.73 10.86 -29.93
N ILE A 183 23.17 9.60 -30.00
CA ILE A 183 24.54 9.24 -30.45
C ILE A 183 24.75 9.65 -31.90
N THR A 184 23.85 9.31 -32.81
CA THR A 184 23.93 9.66 -34.23
C THR A 184 24.04 11.18 -34.42
N ASN A 185 23.16 11.93 -33.74
CA ASN A 185 23.16 13.39 -33.77
C ASN A 185 24.45 14.00 -33.20
N SER A 186 25.04 13.36 -32.19
CA SER A 186 26.29 13.79 -31.58
C SER A 186 27.50 13.58 -32.52
N ILE A 187 27.45 12.55 -33.35
CA ILE A 187 28.51 12.25 -34.35
C ILE A 187 28.35 13.20 -35.57
N ALA A 188 27.10 13.41 -36.03
CA ALA A 188 26.84 14.24 -37.21
C ALA A 188 27.15 15.74 -36.96
N ASN A 189 27.16 16.20 -35.71
CA ASN A 189 27.42 17.58 -35.33
C ASN A 189 28.89 17.82 -34.89
N ARG A 190 29.82 16.92 -35.22
CA ARG A 190 31.26 17.06 -35.08
C ARG A 190 31.94 17.34 -36.42
#